data_26df88a9ac7fb6a1ebe3a3bf338fc92d
#
_entry.id   26df88a9ac7fb6a1ebe3a3bf338fc92d
#
_cell.length_a   1.000
_cell.length_b   1.000
_cell.length_c   1.000
_cell.angle_alpha   90.00
_cell.angle_beta   90.00
_cell.angle_gamma   90.00
#
_symmetry.space_group_name_H-M   'P 1'
#
loop_
_entity.id
_entity.type
_entity.pdbx_description
1 polymer ?
#
loop_
_entity_poly.entity_id
_entity_poly.type
_entity_poly.pdbx_seq_one_letter_code
_entity_poly.pdbx_strand_id
1 'polypeptide(L)' 'MLLSLIMLTQLDGHPVWVESTAVQAVRPAIHSHCHASHGAAIRLSGIGLCVKETPDQVREKIRSAK' A
#
# COMPACT_ATOMS: atom_id res chain seq x y z
N MET A 1 9.38 -14.27 16.00
CA MET A 1 9.35 -13.61 14.68
C MET A 1 8.64 -12.26 14.80
N LEU A 2 9.30 -11.22 14.34
CA LEU A 2 8.71 -9.87 14.41
C LEU A 2 7.91 -9.60 13.13
N LEU A 3 6.69 -9.12 13.33
CA LEU A 3 5.85 -8.68 12.23
C LEU A 3 6.12 -7.20 11.98
N SER A 4 6.40 -6.85 10.74
CA SER A 4 6.65 -5.46 10.35
C SER A 4 5.37 -4.91 9.71
N LEU A 5 4.41 -4.54 10.54
CA LEU A 5 3.15 -4.00 10.08
C LEU A 5 3.30 -2.51 9.76
N ILE A 6 2.76 -2.11 8.62
CA ILE A 6 2.66 -0.70 8.26
C ILE A 6 1.20 -0.33 8.15
N MET A 7 0.87 0.90 8.52
CA MET A 7 -0.48 1.41 8.41
C MET A 7 -0.63 2.23 7.13
N LEU A 8 -1.63 1.88 6.34
CA LEU A 8 -1.98 2.62 5.14
C LEU A 8 -3.43 3.05 5.26
N THR A 9 -3.81 4.04 4.47
CA THR A 9 -5.16 4.57 4.47
C THR A 9 -5.86 4.19 3.18
N GLN A 10 -6.96 3.47 3.29
CA GLN A 10 -7.76 3.11 2.13
C GLN A 10 -8.39 4.38 1.52
N LEU A 11 -8.86 4.27 0.28
CA LEU A 11 -9.44 5.41 -0.41
C LEU A 11 -10.68 5.95 0.29
N ASP A 12 -11.37 5.11 1.06
CA ASP A 12 -12.53 5.53 1.84
C ASP A 12 -12.19 6.19 3.17
N GLY A 13 -10.89 6.28 3.50
CA GLY A 13 -10.44 6.90 4.72
C GLY A 13 -10.19 5.94 5.88
N HIS A 14 -10.51 4.68 5.74
CA HIS A 14 -10.30 3.70 6.82
C HIS A 14 -8.85 3.23 6.83
N PRO A 15 -8.26 3.09 8.02
CA PRO A 15 -6.90 2.55 8.10
C PRO A 15 -6.87 1.06 7.81
N VAL A 16 -5.76 0.62 7.26
CA VAL A 16 -5.54 -0.80 7.02
C VAL A 16 -4.09 -1.11 7.39
N TRP A 17 -3.88 -2.23 8.06
CA TRP A 17 -2.55 -2.67 8.44
C TRP A 17 -2.12 -3.81 7.52
N VAL A 18 -0.94 -3.68 6.94
CA VAL A 18 -0.41 -4.72 6.07
C VAL A 18 1.01 -5.06 6.52
N GLU A 19 1.38 -6.32 6.34
CA GLU A 19 2.73 -6.74 6.62
C GLU A 19 3.64 -6.27 5.49
N SER A 20 4.71 -5.56 5.84
CA SER A 20 5.59 -4.95 4.84
C SER A 20 6.21 -5.98 3.90
N THR A 21 6.49 -7.18 4.42
CA THR A 21 7.09 -8.24 3.60
C THR A 21 6.10 -8.92 2.66
N ALA A 22 4.79 -8.69 2.86
CA ALA A 22 3.77 -9.28 2.00
C ALA A 22 3.50 -8.42 0.76
N VAL A 23 4.03 -7.21 0.70
CA VAL A 23 3.81 -6.32 -0.43
C VAL A 23 4.65 -6.80 -1.61
N GLN A 24 3.99 -7.18 -2.70
CA GLN A 24 4.64 -7.70 -3.90
C GLN A 24 4.94 -6.61 -4.92
N ALA A 25 4.07 -5.62 -5.02
CA ALA A 25 4.25 -4.54 -5.97
C ALA A 25 3.54 -3.29 -5.47
N VAL A 26 4.09 -2.13 -5.83
CA VAL A 26 3.51 -0.83 -5.53
C VAL A 26 3.49 -0.04 -6.84
N ARG A 27 2.31 0.41 -7.25
CA ARG A 27 2.14 1.16 -8.50
C ARG A 27 1.31 2.41 -8.25
N PRO A 28 1.46 3.46 -9.07
CA PRO A 28 0.55 4.59 -9.00
C PRO A 28 -0.88 4.15 -9.27
N ALA A 29 -1.82 4.64 -8.47
CA ALA A 29 -3.22 4.27 -8.63
C ALA A 29 -3.79 4.66 -9.98
N ILE A 30 -3.28 5.76 -10.57
CA ILE A 30 -3.75 6.24 -11.86
C ILE A 30 -3.48 5.24 -12.99
N HIS A 31 -2.48 4.36 -12.82
CA HIS A 31 -2.16 3.34 -13.82
C HIS A 31 -2.72 1.96 -13.43
N SER A 32 -3.73 1.94 -12.59
CA SER A 32 -4.32 0.71 -12.11
C SER A 32 -5.84 0.78 -12.21
N HIS A 33 -6.51 -0.29 -11.77
CA HIS A 33 -7.96 -0.34 -11.74
C HIS A 33 -8.56 0.33 -10.52
N CYS A 34 -7.78 1.11 -9.80
CA CYS A 34 -8.26 1.77 -8.58
C CYS A 34 -9.19 2.95 -8.82
N HIS A 35 -9.27 3.44 -10.04
CA HIS A 35 -10.12 4.58 -10.40
C HIS A 35 -9.85 5.82 -9.56
N ALA A 36 -8.56 6.07 -9.26
CA ALA A 36 -8.15 7.23 -8.46
C ALA A 36 -7.09 8.01 -9.21
N SER A 37 -7.14 9.33 -9.10
CA SER A 37 -6.19 10.21 -9.77
C SER A 37 -4.85 10.27 -9.03
N HIS A 38 -4.82 9.84 -7.77
CA HIS A 38 -3.61 9.84 -6.95
C HIS A 38 -3.71 8.71 -5.94
N GLY A 39 -2.62 8.48 -5.22
CA GLY A 39 -2.53 7.34 -4.32
C GLY A 39 -1.77 6.18 -4.96
N ALA A 40 -1.84 5.02 -4.35
CA ALA A 40 -1.10 3.85 -4.80
C ALA A 40 -1.98 2.61 -4.86
N ALA A 41 -1.66 1.73 -5.80
CA ALA A 41 -2.22 0.38 -5.87
C ALA A 41 -1.14 -0.57 -5.37
N ILE A 42 -1.49 -1.38 -4.38
CA ILE A 42 -0.57 -2.31 -3.74
C ILE A 42 -1.03 -3.73 -4.04
N ARG A 43 -0.10 -4.56 -4.49
CA ARG A 43 -0.39 -5.96 -4.71
C ARG A 43 0.15 -6.78 -3.55
N LEU A 44 -0.74 -7.47 -2.90
CA LEU A 44 -0.42 -8.46 -1.88
C LEU A 44 -0.64 -9.84 -2.48
N SER A 45 -0.44 -10.88 -1.71
CA SER A 45 -0.59 -12.24 -2.19
C SER A 45 -2.03 -12.48 -2.66
N GLY A 46 -2.27 -12.38 -3.96
CA GLY A 46 -3.59 -12.62 -4.56
C GLY A 46 -4.62 -11.52 -4.32
N ILE A 47 -4.24 -10.41 -3.71
CA ILE A 47 -5.17 -9.34 -3.35
C ILE A 47 -4.61 -8.00 -3.82
N GLY A 48 -5.47 -7.16 -4.40
CA GLY A 48 -5.13 -5.78 -4.71
C GLY A 48 -5.73 -4.84 -3.70
N LEU A 49 -4.97 -3.81 -3.31
CA LEU A 49 -5.41 -2.82 -2.33
C LEU A 49 -5.11 -1.43 -2.85
N CYS A 50 -6.09 -0.53 -2.76
CA CYS A 50 -5.93 0.85 -3.17
C CYS A 50 -5.85 1.74 -1.94
N VAL A 51 -4.82 2.57 -1.87
CA VAL A 51 -4.57 3.41 -0.71
C VAL A 51 -4.36 4.86 -1.13
N LYS A 52 -4.53 5.77 -0.19
CA LYS A 52 -4.34 7.20 -0.43
C LYS A 52 -2.87 7.60 -0.48
N GLU A 53 -2.01 6.87 0.19
CA GLU A 53 -0.59 7.14 0.19
C GLU A 53 -0.03 7.02 -1.23
N THR A 54 0.93 7.89 -1.56
CA THR A 54 1.61 7.80 -2.86
C THR A 54 2.52 6.57 -2.88
N PRO A 55 2.91 6.10 -4.08
CA PRO A 55 3.87 4.98 -4.14
C PRO A 55 5.15 5.26 -3.36
N ASP A 56 5.65 6.49 -3.41
CA ASP A 56 6.86 6.84 -2.67
C ASP A 56 6.63 6.77 -1.16
N GLN A 57 5.47 7.22 -0.68
CA GLN A 57 5.13 7.14 0.73
C GLN A 57 5.01 5.68 1.19
N VAL A 58 4.42 4.83 0.36
CA VAL A 58 4.30 3.41 0.68
C VAL A 58 5.69 2.77 0.76
N ARG A 59 6.54 3.04 -0.21
CA ARG A 59 7.90 2.50 -0.22
C ARG A 59 8.69 2.97 0.98
N GLU A 60 8.52 4.22 1.39
CA GLU A 60 9.20 4.75 2.55
C GLU A 60 8.75 4.06 3.84
N LYS A 61 7.44 3.80 3.97
CA LYS A 61 6.94 3.08 5.13
C LYS A 61 7.49 1.65 5.18
N ILE A 62 7.58 0.99 4.04
CA ILE A 62 8.14 -0.36 3.96
C ILE A 62 9.61 -0.34 4.39
N ARG A 63 10.36 0.64 3.89
CA ARG A 63 11.77 0.78 4.23
C ARG A 63 11.97 1.03 5.72
N SER A 64 11.13 1.88 6.30
CA SER A 64 11.24 2.24 7.71
C SER A 64 10.83 1.11 8.64
N ALA A 65 10.08 0.12 8.13
CA ALA A 65 9.60 -1.00 8.94
C ALA A 65 10.64 -2.12 9.07
N LYS A 66 11.73 -2.05 8.35
CA LYS A 66 12.76 -3.09 8.40
C LYS A 66 13.67 -2.94 9.61
#